data_d3483fba08f016d804b00403f96e46c5
#
_entry.id   d3483fba08f016d804b00403f96e46c5
#
_cell.length_a   1.000
_cell.length_b   1.000
_cell.length_c   1.000
_cell.angle_alpha   90.00
_cell.angle_beta   90.00
_cell.angle_gamma   90.00
#
_symmetry.space_group_name_H-M   'P 1'
#
loop_
_entity.id
_entity.type
_entity.pdbx_description
1 polymer ?
#
loop_
_entity_poly.entity_id
_entity_poly.type
_entity_poly.pdbx_seq_one_letter_code
_entity_poly.pdbx_strand_id
1 'polypeptide(L)'
;MPLSGFGDSDESARNLVHYLALRHYDLRRTQSQLADLGLSSLGRAEGHVLYNLEAVLAQLGGGGPRAARSRGAAAITPEQGRQLLARRATRLLGPSRPGRSTRIMVTAPPEAARSATLLAELLRGGMDCLRINCAHDSPREWAKMIRNLRTAVRTSGRSCRVEMDLGGPRVRTTGLAPGPAVIKLRPARDAWGRVVERARVELVPAGSATGAAAATGAALEVPADWLARRRRGERIRMLDARGASRVLRIDARSGRALVGSTARTTYMANGLRLDARTSTGAPDRCRITGIPARPGRIRLVVGDRLRLAAPSGPEDRPNRGARPAPARLPTIGVSLPAVLDRIRRGDHIWFDGGRIGGVVLRRTPAGAVVRIDRAAPGGAWLRGDQGINLPDTDLGLPALTAEDRANLAFVADHADLVGYSFVQSPTDVPELRDALARLGHPDLGIVLKIETRRAFDHLPAILLSGLRAGPVAVMVARGDLAVEVGFERLSEVQEEILWLCEAAHLPAIWATEVLESLSRSGVPSRAEVTDAAMGERAECVMLNKGAYLVETVRALDSILRRMEAHQAKKSARLRHLRVAERFLVEQGLGEPPARPSARRWPARRPHR
;
A
#
# COMPACT_ATOMS: atom_id res chain seq x y z
N MET A 1 -11.50 33.39 12.54
CA MET A 1 -11.78 32.92 11.18
C MET A 1 -13.31 32.95 11.00
N PRO A 2 -13.88 33.62 10.01
CA PRO A 2 -15.33 33.56 9.78
C PRO A 2 -15.68 32.12 9.32
N LEU A 3 -16.59 31.49 10.06
CA LEU A 3 -17.11 30.15 9.79
C LEU A 3 -18.31 30.17 8.81
N SER A 4 -18.44 31.21 8.00
CA SER A 4 -19.47 31.32 6.96
C SER A 4 -19.00 30.64 5.68
N GLY A 5 -19.90 29.96 4.96
CA GLY A 5 -19.65 29.37 3.65
C GLY A 5 -19.34 27.88 3.64
N PHE A 6 -19.71 27.14 4.69
CA PHE A 6 -19.59 25.68 4.73
C PHE A 6 -20.92 24.96 4.37
N GLY A 7 -22.03 25.68 4.23
CA GLY A 7 -23.33 25.08 3.92
C GLY A 7 -23.70 23.98 4.91
N ASP A 8 -24.07 22.80 4.41
CA ASP A 8 -24.43 21.63 5.25
C ASP A 8 -23.27 21.12 6.14
N SER A 9 -22.06 21.68 5.99
CA SER A 9 -20.89 21.32 6.80
C SER A 9 -20.56 22.33 7.90
N ASP A 10 -21.36 23.39 8.10
CA ASP A 10 -21.14 24.44 9.11
C ASP A 10 -20.99 23.87 10.53
N GLU A 11 -21.85 22.92 10.91
CA GLU A 11 -21.80 22.27 12.22
C GLU A 11 -20.50 21.48 12.41
N SER A 12 -20.05 20.77 11.38
CA SER A 12 -18.80 20.00 11.40
C SER A 12 -17.58 20.91 11.50
N ALA A 13 -17.58 22.01 10.76
CA ALA A 13 -16.50 23.00 10.80
C ALA A 13 -16.41 23.66 12.19
N ARG A 14 -17.55 24.05 12.78
CA ARG A 14 -17.60 24.57 14.15
C ARG A 14 -17.12 23.57 15.18
N ASN A 15 -17.58 22.32 15.10
CA ASN A 15 -17.18 21.29 16.04
C ASN A 15 -15.67 21.00 15.94
N LEU A 16 -15.11 20.95 14.72
CA LEU A 16 -13.65 20.82 14.52
C LEU A 16 -12.89 21.98 15.17
N VAL A 17 -13.34 23.23 14.99
CA VAL A 17 -12.71 24.39 15.62
C VAL A 17 -12.81 24.31 17.14
N HIS A 18 -13.97 23.91 17.71
CA HIS A 18 -14.11 23.69 19.15
C HIS A 18 -13.16 22.57 19.64
N TYR A 19 -12.99 21.50 18.86
CA TYR A 19 -12.03 20.45 19.20
C TYR A 19 -10.59 20.95 19.22
N LEU A 20 -10.18 21.70 18.22
CA LEU A 20 -8.84 22.30 18.16
C LEU A 20 -8.61 23.27 19.35
N ALA A 21 -9.60 24.09 19.69
CA ALA A 21 -9.54 24.97 20.85
C ALA A 21 -9.40 24.16 22.15
N LEU A 22 -10.19 23.10 22.33
CA LEU A 22 -10.10 22.22 23.50
C LEU A 22 -8.71 21.57 23.61
N ARG A 23 -8.17 21.08 22.48
CA ARG A 23 -6.88 20.38 22.43
C ARG A 23 -5.66 21.31 22.52
N HIS A 24 -5.88 22.63 22.50
CA HIS A 24 -4.82 23.62 22.78
C HIS A 24 -4.36 23.59 24.24
N TYR A 25 -5.22 23.12 25.14
CA TYR A 25 -4.93 23.06 26.58
C TYR A 25 -4.54 21.62 27.00
N ASP A 26 -3.64 21.50 27.98
CA ASP A 26 -3.38 20.22 28.65
C ASP A 26 -4.47 19.96 29.71
N LEU A 27 -5.40 19.10 29.37
CA LEU A 27 -6.54 18.77 30.20
C LEU A 27 -6.37 17.49 31.02
N ARG A 28 -5.20 16.84 31.03
CA ARG A 28 -5.01 15.55 31.70
C ARG A 28 -5.39 15.57 33.18
N ARG A 29 -5.03 16.63 33.89
CA ARG A 29 -5.43 16.80 35.30
C ARG A 29 -6.94 16.97 35.47
N THR A 30 -7.55 17.79 34.63
CA THR A 30 -9.02 18.00 34.62
C THR A 30 -9.76 16.71 34.28
N GLN A 31 -9.24 15.93 33.33
CA GLN A 31 -9.80 14.62 32.97
C GLN A 31 -9.83 13.65 34.17
N SER A 32 -8.73 13.56 34.92
CA SER A 32 -8.68 12.72 36.12
C SER A 32 -9.68 13.19 37.17
N GLN A 33 -9.75 14.50 37.44
CA GLN A 33 -10.68 15.05 38.42
C GLN A 33 -12.16 14.82 38.03
N LEU A 34 -12.49 14.96 36.75
CA LEU A 34 -13.85 14.69 36.28
C LEU A 34 -14.19 13.19 36.37
N ALA A 35 -13.24 12.33 36.07
CA ALA A 35 -13.41 10.88 36.18
C ALA A 35 -13.62 10.45 37.65
N ASP A 36 -12.87 11.03 38.59
CA ASP A 36 -13.01 10.77 40.03
C ASP A 36 -14.40 11.19 40.55
N LEU A 37 -15.02 12.23 39.94
CA LEU A 37 -16.39 12.64 40.23
C LEU A 37 -17.47 11.82 39.50
N GLY A 38 -17.07 10.80 38.73
CA GLY A 38 -18.00 10.01 37.91
C GLY A 38 -18.59 10.76 36.71
N LEU A 39 -17.99 11.89 36.34
CA LEU A 39 -18.41 12.70 35.20
C LEU A 39 -17.69 12.28 33.91
N SER A 40 -18.18 12.82 32.77
CA SER A 40 -17.47 12.65 31.49
C SER A 40 -16.07 13.25 31.59
N SER A 41 -15.05 12.45 31.34
CA SER A 41 -13.64 12.89 31.30
C SER A 41 -13.28 13.68 30.03
N LEU A 42 -14.23 14.05 29.20
CA LEU A 42 -14.08 14.72 27.90
C LEU A 42 -13.29 13.91 26.84
N GLY A 43 -12.85 12.70 27.18
CA GLY A 43 -12.01 11.85 26.33
C GLY A 43 -12.74 11.18 25.16
N ARG A 44 -14.03 11.47 24.96
CA ARG A 44 -14.88 10.91 23.89
C ARG A 44 -15.78 11.97 23.27
N ALA A 45 -15.31 13.21 23.28
CA ALA A 45 -16.09 14.38 22.88
C ALA A 45 -15.82 14.83 21.43
N GLU A 46 -15.01 14.12 20.66
CA GLU A 46 -14.52 14.55 19.36
C GLU A 46 -15.67 15.04 18.45
N GLY A 47 -16.69 14.25 18.26
CA GLY A 47 -17.81 14.57 17.37
C GLY A 47 -18.89 15.49 17.98
N HIS A 48 -18.72 16.03 19.22
CA HIS A 48 -19.75 16.82 19.92
C HIS A 48 -19.17 17.64 21.09
N VAL A 49 -18.08 18.35 20.84
CA VAL A 49 -17.25 18.99 21.87
C VAL A 49 -18.04 19.94 22.75
N LEU A 50 -18.73 20.90 22.14
CA LEU A 50 -19.46 21.94 22.90
C LEU A 50 -20.58 21.33 23.73
N TYR A 51 -21.36 20.40 23.17
CA TYR A 51 -22.41 19.69 23.91
C TYR A 51 -21.86 18.99 25.18
N ASN A 52 -20.71 18.28 25.05
CA ASN A 52 -20.13 17.56 26.18
C ASN A 52 -19.61 18.53 27.27
N LEU A 53 -18.99 19.64 26.88
CA LEU A 53 -18.56 20.69 27.82
C LEU A 53 -19.74 21.30 28.57
N GLU A 54 -20.80 21.67 27.85
CA GLU A 54 -22.00 22.24 28.46
C GLU A 54 -22.69 21.25 29.40
N ALA A 55 -22.77 19.97 29.02
CA ALA A 55 -23.35 18.94 29.88
C ALA A 55 -22.55 18.73 31.19
N VAL A 56 -21.23 18.73 31.14
CA VAL A 56 -20.38 18.62 32.32
C VAL A 56 -20.50 19.85 33.20
N LEU A 57 -20.46 21.06 32.62
CA LEU A 57 -20.63 22.33 33.34
C LEU A 57 -22.00 22.43 34.03
N ALA A 58 -23.07 21.97 33.38
CA ALA A 58 -24.39 21.94 33.99
C ALA A 58 -24.48 21.03 35.23
N GLN A 59 -23.75 19.90 35.19
CA GLN A 59 -23.68 18.97 36.32
C GLN A 59 -22.86 19.54 37.48
N LEU A 60 -21.75 20.23 37.20
CA LEU A 60 -20.90 20.86 38.20
C LEU A 60 -21.54 22.10 38.85
N GLY A 61 -22.28 22.88 38.07
CA GLY A 61 -22.90 24.13 38.55
C GLY A 61 -24.29 24.00 39.17
N GLY A 62 -24.83 22.79 39.30
CA GLY A 62 -26.17 22.55 39.86
C GLY A 62 -27.33 23.12 39.01
N GLY A 63 -27.03 23.68 37.85
CA GLY A 63 -28.02 24.19 36.90
C GLY A 63 -28.40 23.08 35.90
N GLY A 64 -29.69 22.71 35.90
CA GLY A 64 -30.17 21.67 34.97
C GLY A 64 -29.95 22.03 33.49
N PRO A 65 -30.10 21.07 32.56
CA PRO A 65 -29.78 21.19 31.11
C PRO A 65 -30.52 22.32 30.37
N ARG A 66 -31.42 23.00 31.03
CA ARG A 66 -32.25 24.09 30.48
C ARG A 66 -31.54 25.44 30.39
N ALA A 67 -30.51 25.66 31.24
CA ALA A 67 -29.76 26.92 31.27
C ALA A 67 -28.77 27.08 30.11
N ALA A 68 -28.31 25.95 29.52
CA ALA A 68 -27.38 25.95 28.41
C ALA A 68 -28.02 26.26 27.03
N ARG A 69 -29.34 26.08 26.90
CA ARG A 69 -30.07 26.25 25.62
C ARG A 69 -30.33 27.68 25.16
N SER A 70 -29.92 28.69 25.93
CA SER A 70 -30.27 30.10 25.65
C SER A 70 -29.16 30.93 24.98
N ARG A 71 -28.01 30.34 24.62
CA ARG A 71 -26.87 31.09 24.05
C ARG A 71 -26.42 30.52 22.70
N GLY A 72 -27.10 30.91 21.62
CA GLY A 72 -26.58 30.69 20.28
C GLY A 72 -27.02 29.37 19.59
N ALA A 73 -26.50 29.10 18.41
CA ALA A 73 -26.82 27.92 17.62
C ALA A 73 -26.63 26.63 18.44
N ALA A 74 -27.63 25.74 18.41
CA ALA A 74 -27.64 24.49 19.19
C ALA A 74 -26.37 23.68 18.92
N ALA A 75 -25.67 23.27 20.00
CA ALA A 75 -24.51 22.42 19.91
C ALA A 75 -24.90 21.03 19.33
N ILE A 76 -24.09 20.50 18.42
CA ILE A 76 -24.30 19.17 17.85
C ILE A 76 -24.28 18.13 18.98
N THR A 77 -25.31 17.29 19.03
CA THR A 77 -25.43 16.21 20.03
C THR A 77 -24.58 15.00 19.65
N PRO A 78 -24.25 14.10 20.61
CA PRO A 78 -23.53 12.85 20.32
C PRO A 78 -24.21 12.01 19.23
N GLU A 79 -25.54 11.96 19.22
CA GLU A 79 -26.29 11.19 18.24
C GLU A 79 -26.24 11.84 16.84
N GLN A 80 -26.44 13.14 16.76
CA GLN A 80 -26.34 13.89 15.51
C GLN A 80 -24.94 13.77 14.89
N GLY A 81 -23.87 13.88 15.70
CA GLY A 81 -22.49 13.70 15.22
C GLY A 81 -22.26 12.31 14.63
N ARG A 82 -22.72 11.24 15.33
CA ARG A 82 -22.64 9.86 14.82
C ARG A 82 -23.43 9.68 13.53
N GLN A 83 -24.66 10.18 13.47
CA GLN A 83 -25.52 10.08 12.28
C GLN A 83 -24.93 10.84 11.09
N LEU A 84 -24.33 12.00 11.32
CA LEU A 84 -23.69 12.80 10.27
C LEU A 84 -22.49 12.06 9.67
N LEU A 85 -21.62 11.52 10.52
CA LEU A 85 -20.49 10.69 10.07
C LEU A 85 -20.96 9.44 9.32
N ALA A 86 -21.96 8.72 9.84
CA ALA A 86 -22.51 7.53 9.21
C ALA A 86 -23.15 7.83 7.84
N ARG A 87 -23.88 8.96 7.71
CA ARG A 87 -24.46 9.40 6.42
C ARG A 87 -23.35 9.70 5.40
N ARG A 88 -22.30 10.43 5.79
CA ARG A 88 -21.16 10.74 4.92
C ARG A 88 -20.40 9.48 4.52
N ALA A 89 -20.16 8.57 5.45
CA ALA A 89 -19.54 7.28 5.15
C ALA A 89 -20.38 6.46 4.15
N THR A 90 -21.70 6.40 4.33
CA THR A 90 -22.61 5.70 3.42
C THR A 90 -22.65 6.35 2.03
N ARG A 91 -22.67 7.69 1.96
CA ARG A 91 -22.64 8.42 0.68
C ARG A 91 -21.38 8.11 -0.11
N LEU A 92 -20.21 8.12 0.54
CA LEU A 92 -18.92 7.95 -0.11
C LEU A 92 -18.57 6.47 -0.31
N LEU A 93 -18.61 5.67 0.75
CA LEU A 93 -18.08 4.31 0.78
C LEU A 93 -19.14 3.23 0.56
N GLY A 94 -20.40 3.63 0.38
CA GLY A 94 -21.54 2.72 0.26
C GLY A 94 -22.11 2.26 1.60
N PRO A 95 -23.21 1.49 1.58
CA PRO A 95 -23.89 1.01 2.78
C PRO A 95 -22.99 0.09 3.60
N SER A 96 -23.19 0.09 4.92
CA SER A 96 -22.56 -0.88 5.81
C SER A 96 -23.21 -2.27 5.66
N ARG A 97 -22.50 -3.31 6.08
CA ARG A 97 -23.03 -4.69 6.11
C ARG A 97 -23.65 -5.02 7.48
N PRO A 98 -24.68 -5.85 7.54
CA PRO A 98 -25.19 -6.32 8.82
C PRO A 98 -24.07 -6.93 9.68
N GLY A 99 -23.94 -6.43 10.93
CA GLY A 99 -22.89 -6.83 11.88
C GLY A 99 -21.48 -6.33 11.58
N ARG A 100 -21.35 -5.35 10.66
CA ARG A 100 -20.08 -4.66 10.39
C ARG A 100 -20.33 -3.25 9.83
N SER A 101 -20.01 -2.22 10.60
CA SER A 101 -20.13 -0.81 10.19
C SER A 101 -18.98 -0.36 9.31
N THR A 102 -17.77 -0.86 9.55
CA THR A 102 -16.54 -0.54 8.81
C THR A 102 -16.54 -1.25 7.44
N ARG A 103 -16.33 -0.51 6.35
CA ARG A 103 -16.24 -1.04 4.98
C ARG A 103 -14.88 -1.68 4.74
N ILE A 104 -14.81 -2.57 3.74
CA ILE A 104 -13.56 -3.16 3.27
C ILE A 104 -13.30 -2.68 1.84
N MET A 105 -12.20 -1.97 1.67
CA MET A 105 -11.68 -1.56 0.38
C MET A 105 -10.58 -2.52 -0.06
N VAL A 106 -10.57 -2.90 -1.33
CA VAL A 106 -9.57 -3.83 -1.88
C VAL A 106 -8.88 -3.21 -3.07
N THR A 107 -7.55 -3.16 -3.05
CA THR A 107 -6.76 -2.73 -4.21
C THR A 107 -6.85 -3.79 -5.31
N ALA A 108 -7.31 -3.38 -6.49
CA ALA A 108 -7.49 -4.25 -7.66
C ALA A 108 -6.16 -4.93 -8.03
N PRO A 109 -6.09 -6.27 -8.02
CA PRO A 109 -4.94 -6.97 -8.59
C PRO A 109 -5.04 -6.97 -10.12
N PRO A 110 -3.93 -7.18 -10.87
CA PRO A 110 -3.96 -7.22 -12.34
C PRO A 110 -4.94 -8.23 -12.93
N GLU A 111 -5.20 -9.32 -12.20
CA GLU A 111 -6.15 -10.37 -12.56
C GLU A 111 -7.60 -9.86 -12.62
N ALA A 112 -7.94 -8.78 -11.92
CA ALA A 112 -9.26 -8.14 -11.97
C ALA A 112 -9.63 -7.68 -13.38
N ALA A 113 -8.64 -7.35 -14.23
CA ALA A 113 -8.88 -7.02 -15.64
C ALA A 113 -9.28 -8.24 -16.48
N ARG A 114 -9.10 -9.48 -15.97
CA ARG A 114 -9.31 -10.73 -16.72
C ARG A 114 -10.37 -11.64 -16.10
N SER A 115 -10.76 -11.42 -14.83
CA SER A 115 -11.62 -12.34 -14.08
C SER A 115 -12.70 -11.60 -13.29
N ALA A 116 -13.94 -11.63 -13.81
CA ALA A 116 -15.12 -11.21 -13.06
C ALA A 116 -15.44 -12.17 -11.89
N THR A 117 -15.05 -13.45 -12.01
CA THR A 117 -15.22 -14.46 -10.95
C THR A 117 -14.46 -14.09 -9.70
N LEU A 118 -13.18 -13.67 -9.83
CA LEU A 118 -12.38 -13.19 -8.70
C LEU A 118 -13.05 -12.03 -7.98
N LEU A 119 -13.56 -11.06 -8.74
CA LEU A 119 -14.27 -9.90 -8.16
C LEU A 119 -15.56 -10.32 -7.46
N ALA A 120 -16.30 -11.28 -8.01
CA ALA A 120 -17.49 -11.83 -7.36
C ALA A 120 -17.15 -12.59 -6.06
N GLU A 121 -16.03 -13.28 -5.99
CA GLU A 121 -15.53 -13.92 -4.76
C GLU A 121 -15.13 -12.90 -3.70
N LEU A 122 -14.46 -11.83 -4.08
CA LEU A 122 -14.12 -10.71 -3.19
C LEU A 122 -15.38 -10.03 -2.64
N LEU A 123 -16.39 -9.77 -3.48
CA LEU A 123 -17.67 -9.22 -3.06
C LEU A 123 -18.40 -10.13 -2.05
N ARG A 124 -18.44 -11.44 -2.33
CA ARG A 124 -19.04 -12.42 -1.38
C ARG A 124 -18.22 -12.51 -0.09
N GLY A 125 -16.90 -12.37 -0.19
CA GLY A 125 -15.97 -12.41 0.96
C GLY A 125 -16.10 -11.22 1.89
N GLY A 126 -16.62 -10.07 1.42
CA GLY A 126 -16.78 -8.89 2.28
C GLY A 126 -16.35 -7.56 1.68
N MET A 127 -15.85 -7.52 0.45
CA MET A 127 -15.44 -6.28 -0.22
C MET A 127 -16.65 -5.35 -0.44
N ASP A 128 -16.46 -4.05 -0.14
CA ASP A 128 -17.45 -2.99 -0.34
C ASP A 128 -16.97 -1.92 -1.33
N CYS A 129 -15.65 -1.73 -1.44
CA CYS A 129 -15.02 -0.78 -2.35
C CYS A 129 -13.89 -1.47 -3.14
N LEU A 130 -13.79 -1.18 -4.43
CA LEU A 130 -12.65 -1.55 -5.26
C LEU A 130 -11.78 -0.33 -5.50
N ARG A 131 -10.51 -0.40 -5.13
CA ARG A 131 -9.52 0.64 -5.37
C ARG A 131 -8.69 0.32 -6.60
N ILE A 132 -8.60 1.25 -7.56
CA ILE A 132 -7.74 1.19 -8.75
C ILE A 132 -6.64 2.24 -8.59
N ASN A 133 -5.38 1.81 -8.58
CA ASN A 133 -4.24 2.72 -8.47
C ASN A 133 -3.78 3.17 -9.86
N CYS A 134 -4.07 4.42 -10.22
CA CYS A 134 -3.75 5.00 -11.53
C CYS A 134 -2.24 5.22 -11.76
N ALA A 135 -1.39 5.05 -10.75
CA ALA A 135 0.06 5.01 -10.94
C ALA A 135 0.54 3.73 -11.67
N HIS A 136 -0.36 2.79 -11.89
CA HIS A 136 -0.08 1.51 -12.55
C HIS A 136 -1.15 1.21 -13.58
N ASP A 137 -0.78 0.35 -14.55
CA ASP A 137 -1.65 -0.07 -15.64
C ASP A 137 -2.04 1.11 -16.57
N SER A 138 -3.05 0.94 -17.39
CA SER A 138 -3.51 1.95 -18.34
C SER A 138 -5.02 2.13 -18.26
N PRO A 139 -5.59 3.22 -18.80
CA PRO A 139 -7.03 3.40 -18.90
C PRO A 139 -7.78 2.22 -19.53
N ARG A 140 -7.14 1.50 -20.46
CA ARG A 140 -7.71 0.29 -21.07
C ARG A 140 -7.86 -0.86 -20.08
N GLU A 141 -6.86 -1.08 -19.23
CA GLU A 141 -6.91 -2.08 -18.17
C GLU A 141 -7.89 -1.68 -17.08
N TRP A 142 -7.90 -0.42 -16.65
CA TRP A 142 -8.88 0.10 -15.68
C TRP A 142 -10.31 -0.09 -16.15
N ALA A 143 -10.59 0.22 -17.44
CA ALA A 143 -11.91 -0.03 -18.04
C ALA A 143 -12.31 -1.52 -18.00
N LYS A 144 -11.36 -2.44 -18.19
CA LYS A 144 -11.63 -3.89 -18.07
C LYS A 144 -11.95 -4.29 -16.62
N MET A 145 -11.19 -3.78 -15.65
CA MET A 145 -11.45 -4.02 -14.22
C MET A 145 -12.85 -3.54 -13.82
N ILE A 146 -13.25 -2.34 -14.25
CA ILE A 146 -14.56 -1.76 -13.95
C ILE A 146 -15.69 -2.56 -14.64
N ARG A 147 -15.52 -2.97 -15.90
CA ARG A 147 -16.51 -3.83 -16.58
C ARG A 147 -16.69 -5.17 -15.87
N ASN A 148 -15.59 -5.81 -15.48
CA ASN A 148 -15.63 -7.08 -14.73
C ASN A 148 -16.27 -6.88 -13.35
N LEU A 149 -16.01 -5.77 -12.68
CA LEU A 149 -16.68 -5.43 -11.43
C LEU A 149 -18.20 -5.27 -11.61
N ARG A 150 -18.62 -4.53 -12.64
CA ARG A 150 -20.06 -4.37 -12.96
C ARG A 150 -20.75 -5.73 -13.21
N THR A 151 -20.05 -6.65 -13.86
CA THR A 151 -20.52 -8.03 -14.04
C THR A 151 -20.60 -8.77 -12.71
N ALA A 152 -19.56 -8.69 -11.88
CA ALA A 152 -19.53 -9.31 -10.56
C ALA A 152 -20.63 -8.76 -9.61
N VAL A 153 -20.90 -7.45 -9.67
CA VAL A 153 -22.01 -6.80 -8.92
C VAL A 153 -23.35 -7.39 -9.33
N ARG A 154 -23.63 -7.50 -10.65
CA ARG A 154 -24.89 -8.09 -11.14
C ARG A 154 -25.04 -9.55 -10.71
N THR A 155 -23.99 -10.35 -10.79
CA THR A 155 -24.04 -11.79 -10.46
C THR A 155 -24.04 -12.08 -8.97
N SER A 156 -23.50 -11.19 -8.14
CA SER A 156 -23.46 -11.36 -6.68
C SER A 156 -24.63 -10.70 -5.94
N GLY A 157 -25.33 -9.76 -6.59
CA GLY A 157 -26.37 -8.92 -5.97
C GLY A 157 -25.80 -7.94 -4.93
N ARG A 158 -24.49 -7.67 -4.95
CA ARG A 158 -23.78 -6.80 -3.99
C ARG A 158 -23.37 -5.51 -4.65
N SER A 159 -23.61 -4.38 -3.98
CA SER A 159 -23.06 -3.08 -4.41
C SER A 159 -21.56 -2.98 -4.11
N CYS A 160 -20.84 -2.20 -4.90
CA CYS A 160 -19.42 -1.90 -4.70
C CYS A 160 -19.12 -0.51 -5.23
N ARG A 161 -18.42 0.31 -4.45
CA ARG A 161 -17.90 1.60 -4.89
C ARG A 161 -16.57 1.43 -5.59
N VAL A 162 -16.32 2.27 -6.59
CA VAL A 162 -15.03 2.35 -7.29
C VAL A 162 -14.28 3.58 -6.82
N GLU A 163 -13.14 3.38 -6.22
CA GLU A 163 -12.19 4.43 -5.90
C GLU A 163 -11.03 4.36 -6.90
N MET A 164 -10.64 5.52 -7.48
CA MET A 164 -9.50 5.60 -8.39
C MET A 164 -8.47 6.59 -7.83
N ASP A 165 -7.31 6.06 -7.46
CA ASP A 165 -6.19 6.80 -6.86
C ASP A 165 -5.34 7.47 -7.93
N LEU A 166 -5.23 8.79 -7.92
CA LEU A 166 -4.27 9.52 -8.75
C LEU A 166 -2.83 9.23 -8.30
N GLY A 167 -1.88 9.29 -9.24
CA GLY A 167 -0.48 8.95 -8.98
C GLY A 167 0.21 9.89 -8.01
N GLY A 168 -0.03 11.19 -8.16
CA GLY A 168 0.66 12.25 -7.43
C GLY A 168 2.13 12.42 -7.81
N PRO A 169 2.81 13.42 -7.24
CA PRO A 169 4.21 13.76 -7.58
C PRO A 169 5.22 12.82 -6.90
N ARG A 170 5.22 11.56 -7.28
CA ARG A 170 6.14 10.57 -6.69
C ARG A 170 7.57 10.78 -7.16
N VAL A 171 8.48 11.01 -6.23
CA VAL A 171 9.91 11.03 -6.49
C VAL A 171 10.45 9.60 -6.46
N ARG A 172 11.16 9.18 -7.50
CA ARG A 172 11.70 7.82 -7.63
C ARG A 172 13.15 7.83 -8.08
N THR A 173 13.86 6.76 -7.79
CA THR A 173 15.20 6.51 -8.34
C THR A 173 15.12 6.10 -9.80
N THR A 174 16.07 6.59 -10.62
CA THR A 174 16.18 6.22 -12.04
C THR A 174 17.64 5.98 -12.43
N GLY A 175 17.89 5.63 -13.70
CA GLY A 175 19.20 5.78 -14.32
C GLY A 175 20.32 4.85 -13.84
N LEU A 176 19.99 3.63 -13.41
CA LEU A 176 21.03 2.61 -13.16
C LEU A 176 21.36 1.85 -14.45
N ALA A 177 22.64 1.79 -14.77
CA ALA A 177 23.12 0.95 -15.86
C ALA A 177 22.72 -0.52 -15.62
N PRO A 178 22.28 -1.24 -16.68
CA PRO A 178 21.95 -2.65 -16.55
C PRO A 178 23.13 -3.45 -16.00
N GLY A 179 22.83 -4.38 -15.10
CA GLY A 179 23.79 -5.33 -14.59
C GLY A 179 24.18 -6.39 -15.62
N PRO A 180 25.02 -7.36 -15.25
CA PRO A 180 25.46 -8.39 -16.18
C PRO A 180 24.30 -9.29 -16.67
N ALA A 181 24.34 -9.65 -17.95
CA ALA A 181 23.41 -10.62 -18.55
C ALA A 181 23.83 -12.04 -18.17
N VAL A 182 23.52 -12.46 -16.94
CA VAL A 182 23.93 -13.74 -16.36
C VAL A 182 22.78 -14.40 -15.62
N ILE A 183 22.55 -15.69 -15.89
CA ILE A 183 21.63 -16.56 -15.16
C ILE A 183 22.42 -17.48 -14.25
N LYS A 184 21.97 -17.64 -13.00
CA LYS A 184 22.52 -18.60 -12.04
C LYS A 184 21.59 -19.81 -11.94
N LEU A 185 22.03 -20.96 -12.44
CA LEU A 185 21.35 -22.22 -12.25
C LEU A 185 21.86 -22.87 -10.96
N ARG A 186 20.97 -23.07 -9.98
CA ARG A 186 21.32 -23.65 -8.67
C ARG A 186 20.50 -24.91 -8.44
N PRO A 187 21.13 -26.12 -8.37
CA PRO A 187 20.43 -27.34 -8.00
C PRO A 187 20.01 -27.30 -6.53
N ALA A 188 18.88 -27.93 -6.22
CA ALA A 188 18.47 -28.11 -4.83
C ALA A 188 19.36 -29.20 -4.16
N ARG A 189 19.67 -28.97 -2.88
CA ARG A 189 20.52 -29.89 -2.11
C ARG A 189 19.89 -30.17 -0.75
N ASP A 190 20.10 -31.38 -0.23
CA ASP A 190 19.76 -31.75 1.13
C ASP A 190 20.74 -31.13 2.15
N ALA A 191 20.53 -31.42 3.44
CA ALA A 191 21.36 -30.92 4.53
C ALA A 191 22.82 -31.40 4.45
N TRP A 192 23.11 -32.52 3.74
CA TRP A 192 24.47 -33.02 3.53
C TRP A 192 25.10 -32.52 2.23
N GLY A 193 24.43 -31.64 1.50
CA GLY A 193 24.93 -31.07 0.24
C GLY A 193 24.73 -31.98 -0.97
N ARG A 194 24.01 -33.11 -0.86
CA ARG A 194 23.68 -33.99 -1.99
C ARG A 194 22.60 -33.35 -2.85
N VAL A 195 22.71 -33.50 -4.16
CA VAL A 195 21.73 -32.96 -5.10
C VAL A 195 20.44 -33.78 -5.05
N VAL A 196 19.37 -33.19 -4.57
CA VAL A 196 18.02 -33.78 -4.55
C VAL A 196 17.24 -33.42 -5.81
N GLU A 197 17.49 -32.23 -6.38
CA GLU A 197 16.90 -31.81 -7.65
C GLU A 197 17.95 -31.05 -8.47
N ARG A 198 18.05 -31.42 -9.76
CA ARG A 198 18.95 -30.74 -10.72
C ARG A 198 18.35 -29.41 -11.12
N ALA A 199 19.20 -28.40 -11.27
CA ALA A 199 18.72 -27.11 -11.82
C ALA A 199 18.37 -27.27 -13.28
N ARG A 200 17.20 -26.82 -13.70
CA ARG A 200 16.65 -26.93 -15.05
C ARG A 200 16.76 -25.60 -15.80
N VAL A 201 16.87 -25.70 -17.12
CA VAL A 201 16.84 -24.54 -18.03
C VAL A 201 16.27 -25.00 -19.37
N GLU A 202 15.51 -24.13 -20.02
CA GLU A 202 15.02 -24.37 -21.37
C GLU A 202 16.03 -23.85 -22.40
N LEU A 203 16.27 -24.62 -23.45
CA LEU A 203 16.98 -24.22 -24.66
C LEU A 203 15.91 -23.98 -25.73
N VAL A 204 15.84 -22.77 -26.28
CA VAL A 204 14.84 -22.38 -27.28
C VAL A 204 15.52 -21.86 -28.54
N PRO A 205 14.85 -21.91 -29.70
CA PRO A 205 15.40 -21.30 -30.92
C PRO A 205 15.63 -19.80 -30.74
N ALA A 206 16.68 -19.28 -31.32
CA ALA A 206 16.98 -17.85 -31.31
C ALA A 206 15.78 -17.03 -31.85
N GLY A 207 15.42 -15.94 -31.16
CA GLY A 207 14.30 -15.07 -31.48
C GLY A 207 12.93 -15.58 -31.01
N SER A 208 12.85 -16.74 -30.32
CA SER A 208 11.56 -17.29 -29.84
C SER A 208 11.31 -17.12 -28.34
N ALA A 209 12.24 -16.53 -27.57
CA ALA A 209 12.01 -16.21 -26.16
C ALA A 209 11.07 -15.00 -26.04
N THR A 210 9.78 -15.25 -25.79
CA THR A 210 8.79 -14.19 -25.51
C THR A 210 8.74 -13.89 -24.02
N GLY A 211 8.82 -12.60 -23.68
CA GLY A 211 8.65 -11.89 -22.41
C GLY A 211 8.70 -12.66 -21.08
N ALA A 212 7.81 -13.61 -20.83
CA ALA A 212 7.69 -14.27 -19.53
C ALA A 212 8.81 -15.30 -19.24
N ALA A 213 9.23 -16.11 -20.22
CA ALA A 213 10.32 -17.08 -20.05
C ALA A 213 11.69 -16.39 -19.99
N ALA A 214 11.86 -15.27 -20.71
CA ALA A 214 13.05 -14.43 -20.61
C ALA A 214 13.14 -13.70 -19.26
N ALA A 215 12.02 -13.24 -18.71
CA ALA A 215 11.96 -12.53 -17.44
C ALA A 215 12.28 -13.43 -16.22
N THR A 216 11.90 -14.71 -16.27
CA THR A 216 12.23 -15.70 -15.21
C THR A 216 13.66 -16.21 -15.29
N GLY A 217 14.40 -15.90 -16.37
CA GLY A 217 15.75 -16.38 -16.59
C GLY A 217 15.84 -17.90 -16.80
N ALA A 218 14.75 -18.54 -17.20
CA ALA A 218 14.68 -20.00 -17.36
C ALA A 218 14.98 -20.45 -18.79
N ALA A 219 15.09 -19.54 -19.77
CA ALA A 219 15.32 -19.88 -21.17
C ALA A 219 16.65 -19.31 -21.71
N LEU A 220 17.35 -20.14 -22.53
CA LEU A 220 18.56 -19.78 -23.26
C LEU A 220 18.29 -19.93 -24.75
N GLU A 221 18.56 -18.89 -25.51
CA GLU A 221 18.46 -18.96 -26.97
C GLU A 221 19.70 -19.56 -27.61
N VAL A 222 19.48 -20.49 -28.54
CA VAL A 222 20.51 -21.14 -29.33
C VAL A 222 20.05 -21.29 -30.79
N PRO A 223 20.96 -21.48 -31.79
CA PRO A 223 20.56 -21.68 -33.18
C PRO A 223 19.59 -22.83 -33.33
N ALA A 224 18.54 -22.66 -34.14
CA ALA A 224 17.47 -23.63 -34.31
C ALA A 224 17.94 -24.95 -34.92
N ASP A 225 18.85 -24.89 -35.92
CA ASP A 225 19.46 -26.03 -36.56
C ASP A 225 20.33 -26.84 -35.59
N TRP A 226 21.09 -26.18 -34.70
CA TRP A 226 21.85 -26.83 -33.64
C TRP A 226 20.91 -27.54 -32.66
N LEU A 227 19.83 -26.88 -32.23
CA LEU A 227 18.83 -27.39 -31.29
C LEU A 227 18.12 -28.65 -31.85
N ALA A 228 17.81 -28.65 -33.16
CA ALA A 228 17.15 -29.77 -33.84
C ALA A 228 17.95 -31.08 -33.78
N ARG A 229 19.28 -30.98 -33.79
CA ARG A 229 20.19 -32.14 -33.74
C ARG A 229 20.36 -32.76 -32.36
N ARG A 230 19.88 -32.11 -31.29
CA ARG A 230 20.06 -32.57 -29.89
C ARG A 230 19.12 -33.72 -29.55
N ARG A 231 19.58 -34.65 -28.73
CA ARG A 231 18.83 -35.84 -28.30
C ARG A 231 18.71 -35.91 -26.78
N ARG A 232 17.65 -36.55 -26.30
CA ARG A 232 17.47 -36.83 -24.87
C ARG A 232 18.65 -37.69 -24.36
N GLY A 233 19.17 -37.36 -23.17
CA GLY A 233 20.32 -38.00 -22.54
C GLY A 233 21.68 -37.43 -22.96
N GLU A 234 21.72 -36.57 -23.99
CA GLU A 234 22.95 -35.94 -24.46
C GLU A 234 23.60 -35.06 -23.39
N ARG A 235 24.94 -35.07 -23.34
CA ARG A 235 25.74 -34.31 -22.38
C ARG A 235 26.52 -33.23 -23.12
N ILE A 236 26.13 -31.97 -22.91
CA ILE A 236 26.73 -30.79 -23.50
C ILE A 236 27.74 -30.21 -22.53
N ARG A 237 29.00 -30.04 -22.95
CA ARG A 237 30.06 -29.44 -22.15
C ARG A 237 30.12 -27.95 -22.37
N MET A 238 30.51 -27.18 -21.33
CA MET A 238 30.73 -25.75 -21.42
C MET A 238 31.68 -25.27 -20.33
N LEU A 239 32.26 -24.10 -20.51
CA LEU A 239 32.83 -23.30 -19.44
C LEU A 239 31.78 -22.30 -19.01
N ASP A 240 31.45 -22.23 -17.71
CA ASP A 240 30.52 -21.24 -17.20
C ASP A 240 31.15 -19.84 -17.18
N ALA A 241 30.38 -18.78 -16.86
CA ALA A 241 30.87 -17.41 -16.85
C ALA A 241 32.03 -17.15 -15.86
N ARG A 242 32.36 -18.12 -15.01
CA ARG A 242 33.49 -18.08 -14.07
C ARG A 242 34.67 -18.94 -14.56
N GLY A 243 34.62 -19.48 -15.78
CA GLY A 243 35.64 -20.38 -16.34
C GLY A 243 35.58 -21.81 -15.81
N ALA A 244 34.59 -22.19 -15.02
CA ALA A 244 34.48 -23.54 -14.47
C ALA A 244 33.82 -24.51 -15.47
N SER A 245 34.40 -25.70 -15.63
CA SER A 245 33.83 -26.75 -16.50
C SER A 245 32.50 -27.26 -15.95
N ARG A 246 31.49 -27.31 -16.82
CA ARG A 246 30.12 -27.72 -16.52
C ARG A 246 29.57 -28.63 -17.58
N VAL A 247 28.56 -29.41 -17.19
CA VAL A 247 27.83 -30.32 -18.09
C VAL A 247 26.33 -30.01 -17.95
N LEU A 248 25.70 -29.73 -19.08
CA LEU A 248 24.25 -29.69 -19.23
C LEU A 248 23.79 -31.01 -19.83
N ARG A 249 22.84 -31.69 -19.20
CA ARG A 249 22.22 -32.91 -19.73
C ARG A 249 20.87 -32.56 -20.31
N ILE A 250 20.55 -33.04 -21.48
CA ILE A 250 19.24 -32.91 -22.11
C ILE A 250 18.30 -33.96 -21.50
N ASP A 251 17.27 -33.52 -20.79
CA ASP A 251 16.33 -34.40 -20.09
C ASP A 251 15.09 -34.71 -20.94
N ALA A 252 14.57 -33.70 -21.66
CA ALA A 252 13.36 -33.83 -22.46
C ALA A 252 13.32 -32.85 -23.64
N ARG A 253 12.41 -33.11 -24.60
CA ARG A 253 11.99 -32.19 -25.64
C ARG A 253 10.54 -31.74 -25.35
N SER A 254 10.27 -30.45 -25.42
CA SER A 254 8.95 -29.86 -25.26
C SER A 254 8.65 -28.97 -26.46
N GLY A 255 7.97 -29.53 -27.46
CA GLY A 255 7.75 -28.83 -28.73
C GLY A 255 9.06 -28.49 -29.43
N ARG A 256 9.30 -27.19 -29.68
CA ARG A 256 10.55 -26.66 -30.27
C ARG A 256 11.67 -26.43 -29.25
N ALA A 257 11.36 -26.50 -27.95
CA ALA A 257 12.34 -26.32 -26.89
C ALA A 257 12.94 -27.62 -26.39
N LEU A 258 14.12 -27.55 -25.74
CA LEU A 258 14.71 -28.65 -24.99
C LEU A 258 14.86 -28.26 -23.53
N VAL A 259 14.57 -29.19 -22.64
CA VAL A 259 14.82 -29.02 -21.20
C VAL A 259 16.18 -29.62 -20.89
N GLY A 260 17.10 -28.78 -20.44
CA GLY A 260 18.43 -29.20 -19.97
C GLY A 260 18.55 -29.07 -18.46
N SER A 261 19.38 -29.92 -17.84
CA SER A 261 19.64 -29.87 -16.40
C SER A 261 21.11 -29.94 -16.04
N THR A 262 21.46 -29.35 -14.90
CA THR A 262 22.82 -29.42 -14.34
C THR A 262 22.78 -29.77 -12.84
N ALA A 263 23.76 -30.59 -12.41
CA ALA A 263 23.93 -30.97 -11.00
C ALA A 263 24.87 -30.02 -10.22
N ARG A 264 25.49 -29.07 -10.90
CA ARG A 264 26.41 -28.09 -10.27
C ARG A 264 25.91 -26.68 -10.49
N THR A 265 26.09 -25.82 -9.49
CA THR A 265 25.81 -24.38 -9.67
C THR A 265 26.57 -23.86 -10.87
N THR A 266 25.85 -23.35 -11.86
CA THR A 266 26.35 -22.92 -13.17
C THR A 266 25.90 -21.48 -13.44
N TYR A 267 26.82 -20.66 -13.95
CA TYR A 267 26.53 -19.27 -14.34
C TYR A 267 26.55 -19.19 -15.87
N MET A 268 25.38 -18.97 -16.46
CA MET A 268 25.21 -18.84 -17.92
C MET A 268 25.25 -17.37 -18.32
N ALA A 269 25.98 -17.05 -19.40
CA ALA A 269 26.06 -15.68 -19.94
C ALA A 269 25.96 -15.72 -21.46
N ASN A 270 25.54 -14.60 -22.06
CA ASN A 270 25.56 -14.48 -23.53
C ASN A 270 26.96 -14.68 -24.08
N GLY A 271 27.07 -15.36 -25.23
CA GLY A 271 28.32 -15.67 -25.89
C GLY A 271 29.06 -16.91 -25.38
N LEU A 272 28.59 -17.54 -24.26
CA LEU A 272 29.19 -18.81 -23.82
C LEU A 272 28.99 -19.90 -24.87
N ARG A 273 30.04 -20.68 -25.06
CA ARG A 273 30.07 -21.82 -26.01
C ARG A 273 29.51 -23.08 -25.36
N LEU A 274 28.59 -23.69 -26.05
CA LEU A 274 28.11 -25.05 -25.79
C LEU A 274 28.81 -26.03 -26.74
N ASP A 275 29.48 -27.01 -26.18
CA ASP A 275 30.22 -28.05 -26.93
C ASP A 275 29.45 -29.39 -26.85
N ALA A 276 28.83 -29.76 -27.96
CA ALA A 276 28.16 -31.03 -28.18
C ALA A 276 28.90 -31.86 -29.23
N ARG A 277 28.41 -33.06 -29.52
CA ARG A 277 28.93 -33.91 -30.61
C ARG A 277 27.79 -34.26 -31.56
N THR A 278 28.11 -34.44 -32.84
CA THR A 278 27.19 -35.01 -33.84
C THR A 278 27.02 -36.52 -33.61
N SER A 279 26.11 -37.15 -34.33
CA SER A 279 25.95 -38.63 -34.34
C SER A 279 27.20 -39.35 -34.82
N THR A 280 28.03 -38.69 -35.62
CA THR A 280 29.31 -39.20 -36.11
C THR A 280 30.50 -38.92 -35.19
N GLY A 281 30.26 -38.28 -34.02
CA GLY A 281 31.29 -37.92 -33.05
C GLY A 281 32.01 -36.58 -33.30
N ALA A 282 31.74 -35.90 -34.42
CA ALA A 282 32.35 -34.62 -34.75
C ALA A 282 31.90 -33.51 -33.78
N PRO A 283 32.74 -32.49 -33.51
CA PRO A 283 32.38 -31.36 -32.69
C PRO A 283 31.21 -30.56 -33.29
N ASP A 284 30.15 -30.31 -32.48
CA ASP A 284 29.01 -29.47 -32.85
C ASP A 284 28.83 -28.39 -31.81
N ARG A 285 29.11 -27.14 -32.17
CA ARG A 285 29.24 -26.02 -31.25
C ARG A 285 28.24 -24.92 -31.56
N CYS A 286 27.74 -24.30 -30.51
CA CYS A 286 26.96 -23.05 -30.65
C CYS A 286 27.29 -22.05 -29.54
N ARG A 287 26.75 -20.85 -29.64
CA ARG A 287 26.81 -19.84 -28.60
C ARG A 287 25.43 -19.53 -28.06
N ILE A 288 25.36 -19.28 -26.74
CA ILE A 288 24.13 -18.86 -26.05
C ILE A 288 23.89 -17.38 -26.34
N THR A 289 22.63 -17.05 -26.58
CA THR A 289 22.10 -15.67 -26.70
C THR A 289 20.81 -15.52 -25.88
N GLY A 290 20.17 -14.35 -25.96
CA GLY A 290 18.83 -14.13 -25.39
C GLY A 290 18.76 -13.95 -23.87
N ILE A 291 19.90 -13.99 -23.14
CA ILE A 291 19.87 -13.72 -21.70
C ILE A 291 19.74 -12.22 -21.48
N PRO A 292 18.63 -11.75 -20.84
CA PRO A 292 18.45 -10.34 -20.55
C PRO A 292 19.45 -9.86 -19.51
N ALA A 293 19.87 -8.61 -19.64
CA ALA A 293 20.67 -7.96 -18.60
C ALA A 293 19.85 -7.85 -17.30
N ARG A 294 20.48 -8.11 -16.17
CA ARG A 294 19.83 -7.93 -14.88
C ARG A 294 19.58 -6.43 -14.63
N PRO A 295 18.50 -6.06 -13.92
CA PRO A 295 18.33 -4.69 -13.48
C PRO A 295 19.55 -4.22 -12.69
N GLY A 296 19.98 -3.00 -12.97
CA GLY A 296 21.08 -2.37 -12.24
C GLY A 296 20.72 -2.21 -10.77
N ARG A 297 21.72 -2.32 -9.89
CA ARG A 297 21.56 -2.14 -8.45
C ARG A 297 22.87 -1.69 -7.81
N ILE A 298 22.75 -0.86 -6.77
CA ILE A 298 23.86 -0.40 -5.94
C ILE A 298 23.71 -1.04 -4.56
N ARG A 299 24.76 -1.66 -4.03
CA ARG A 299 24.79 -2.10 -2.63
C ARG A 299 25.26 -0.97 -1.77
N LEU A 300 24.51 -0.64 -0.73
CA LEU A 300 24.79 0.42 0.22
C LEU A 300 24.88 -0.14 1.64
N VAL A 301 25.87 0.30 2.38
CA VAL A 301 26.02 0.04 3.82
C VAL A 301 26.07 1.38 4.56
N VAL A 302 25.87 1.35 5.87
CA VAL A 302 26.01 2.53 6.73
C VAL A 302 27.43 3.11 6.59
N GLY A 303 27.54 4.42 6.41
CA GLY A 303 28.79 5.15 6.16
C GLY A 303 29.07 5.41 4.67
N ASP A 304 28.45 4.68 3.75
CA ASP A 304 28.61 4.91 2.31
C ASP A 304 28.15 6.30 1.89
N ARG A 305 28.74 6.79 0.78
CA ARG A 305 28.28 8.00 0.11
C ARG A 305 27.66 7.67 -1.23
N LEU A 306 26.49 8.27 -1.49
CA LEU A 306 25.71 8.14 -2.72
C LEU A 306 25.55 9.52 -3.35
N ARG A 307 25.71 9.64 -4.67
CA ARG A 307 25.35 10.83 -5.42
C ARG A 307 23.94 10.68 -5.98
N LEU A 308 23.10 11.68 -5.76
CA LEU A 308 21.84 11.87 -6.46
C LEU A 308 22.07 12.84 -7.61
N ALA A 309 21.60 12.52 -8.80
CA ALA A 309 21.76 13.34 -9.99
C ALA A 309 20.47 13.41 -10.81
N ALA A 310 20.40 14.35 -11.74
CA ALA A 310 19.38 14.28 -12.80
C ALA A 310 19.52 12.96 -13.57
N PRO A 311 18.45 12.44 -14.18
CA PRO A 311 18.52 11.22 -14.98
C PRO A 311 19.57 11.39 -16.08
N SER A 312 20.57 10.52 -16.08
CA SER A 312 21.57 10.49 -17.15
C SER A 312 20.95 9.85 -18.38
N GLY A 313 21.17 10.45 -19.56
CA GLY A 313 20.80 9.87 -20.84
C GLY A 313 21.55 8.53 -21.10
N PRO A 314 21.16 7.78 -22.14
CA PRO A 314 21.83 6.53 -22.53
C PRO A 314 23.32 6.70 -22.87
N GLU A 315 23.80 7.93 -23.03
CA GLU A 315 25.18 8.26 -23.38
C GLU A 315 26.18 8.22 -22.19
N ASP A 316 25.72 8.29 -20.96
CA ASP A 316 26.55 8.20 -19.74
C ASP A 316 26.92 6.76 -19.33
N ARG A 317 26.93 5.84 -20.29
CA ARG A 317 27.38 4.46 -20.07
C ARG A 317 28.89 4.46 -19.87
N PRO A 318 29.42 3.86 -18.79
CA PRO A 318 30.86 3.65 -18.70
C PRO A 318 31.30 2.83 -19.91
N ASN A 319 32.22 3.41 -20.69
CA ASN A 319 32.77 2.81 -21.90
C ASN A 319 33.35 1.41 -21.55
N ARG A 320 32.86 0.36 -22.21
CA ARG A 320 33.37 -1.01 -22.06
C ARG A 320 34.83 -1.04 -22.53
N GLY A 321 35.79 -0.85 -21.64
CA GLY A 321 37.23 -0.87 -21.96
C GLY A 321 38.05 0.20 -21.29
N ALA A 322 37.47 1.19 -20.62
CA ALA A 322 38.21 2.14 -19.84
C ALA A 322 38.76 1.51 -18.55
N ARG A 323 40.05 1.71 -18.25
CA ARG A 323 40.65 1.39 -16.95
C ARG A 323 39.74 1.90 -15.82
N PRO A 324 39.62 1.15 -14.69
CA PRO A 324 38.84 1.62 -13.55
C PRO A 324 39.34 3.00 -13.14
N ALA A 325 38.56 4.04 -13.41
CA ALA A 325 38.80 5.38 -12.90
C ALA A 325 38.78 5.35 -11.37
N PRO A 326 39.52 6.23 -10.68
CA PRO A 326 39.52 6.28 -9.23
C PRO A 326 38.10 6.38 -8.72
N ALA A 327 37.77 5.61 -7.65
CA ALA A 327 36.47 5.31 -7.11
C ALA A 327 35.44 6.46 -7.26
N ARG A 328 34.71 6.49 -8.37
CA ARG A 328 33.59 7.43 -8.54
C ARG A 328 32.51 7.04 -7.52
N LEU A 329 32.00 8.05 -6.82
CA LEU A 329 30.85 7.84 -5.93
C LEU A 329 29.73 7.14 -6.72
N PRO A 330 29.12 6.05 -6.17
CA PRO A 330 27.96 5.45 -6.79
C PRO A 330 26.91 6.53 -6.99
N THR A 331 26.31 6.54 -8.18
CA THR A 331 25.37 7.60 -8.58
C THR A 331 24.05 6.97 -8.99
N ILE A 332 22.95 7.59 -8.58
CA ILE A 332 21.60 7.21 -8.98
C ILE A 332 20.83 8.44 -9.44
N GLY A 333 20.02 8.30 -10.48
CA GLY A 333 19.17 9.37 -10.96
C GLY A 333 17.91 9.54 -10.12
N VAL A 334 17.33 10.74 -10.17
CA VAL A 334 16.06 11.12 -9.52
C VAL A 334 15.05 11.48 -10.61
N SER A 335 13.84 10.89 -10.56
CA SER A 335 12.79 11.05 -11.59
C SER A 335 12.31 12.50 -11.76
N LEU A 336 12.38 13.31 -10.71
CA LEU A 336 12.02 14.72 -10.69
C LEU A 336 13.25 15.56 -10.31
N PRO A 337 14.08 15.98 -11.29
CA PRO A 337 15.34 16.68 -11.03
C PRO A 337 15.18 17.99 -10.27
N ALA A 338 14.07 18.71 -10.43
CA ALA A 338 13.78 19.95 -9.72
C ALA A 338 13.82 19.80 -8.18
N VAL A 339 13.64 18.59 -7.67
CA VAL A 339 13.76 18.27 -6.24
C VAL A 339 15.19 18.51 -5.75
N LEU A 340 16.20 18.26 -6.58
CA LEU A 340 17.62 18.46 -6.23
C LEU A 340 17.96 19.92 -5.94
N ASP A 341 17.16 20.88 -6.45
CA ASP A 341 17.35 22.30 -6.18
C ASP A 341 16.77 22.72 -4.83
N ARG A 342 15.87 21.93 -4.27
CA ARG A 342 15.19 22.20 -3.00
C ARG A 342 15.89 21.57 -1.79
N ILE A 343 16.60 20.46 -2.00
CA ILE A 343 17.31 19.72 -0.95
C ILE A 343 18.40 20.61 -0.32
N ARG A 344 18.51 20.58 1.00
CA ARG A 344 19.49 21.32 1.79
C ARG A 344 20.45 20.37 2.52
N ARG A 345 21.62 20.88 2.91
CA ARG A 345 22.53 20.16 3.79
C ARG A 345 21.84 19.88 5.13
N GLY A 346 21.89 18.63 5.58
CA GLY A 346 21.27 18.17 6.81
C GLY A 346 19.90 17.51 6.61
N ASP A 347 19.24 17.70 5.45
CA ASP A 347 17.95 17.06 5.17
C ASP A 347 18.09 15.53 5.16
N HIS A 348 17.10 14.86 5.73
CA HIS A 348 16.99 13.40 5.67
C HIS A 348 16.41 12.96 4.33
N ILE A 349 16.87 11.82 3.88
CA ILE A 349 16.36 11.17 2.67
C ILE A 349 16.17 9.67 2.91
N TRP A 350 15.06 9.15 2.44
CA TRP A 350 14.71 7.75 2.57
C TRP A 350 14.47 7.14 1.19
N PHE A 351 14.90 5.89 1.01
CA PHE A 351 14.70 5.11 -0.20
C PHE A 351 13.98 3.79 0.15
N ASP A 352 13.19 3.29 -0.80
CA ASP A 352 12.53 1.99 -0.72
C ASP A 352 11.69 1.82 0.56
N GLY A 353 10.82 2.81 0.84
CA GLY A 353 9.95 2.77 2.03
C GLY A 353 10.72 2.77 3.35
N GLY A 354 11.81 3.56 3.45
CA GLY A 354 12.60 3.70 4.66
C GLY A 354 13.62 2.57 4.92
N ARG A 355 13.80 1.63 3.99
CA ARG A 355 14.79 0.55 4.11
C ARG A 355 16.22 1.05 4.04
N ILE A 356 16.46 2.15 3.33
CA ILE A 356 17.74 2.84 3.24
C ILE A 356 17.48 4.28 3.63
N GLY A 357 18.26 4.80 4.57
CA GLY A 357 18.21 6.19 5.01
C GLY A 357 19.55 6.86 4.88
N GLY A 358 19.55 8.19 4.78
CA GLY A 358 20.75 8.98 4.78
C GLY A 358 20.48 10.46 4.99
N VAL A 359 21.58 11.20 5.14
CA VAL A 359 21.58 12.65 5.34
C VAL A 359 22.34 13.33 4.21
N VAL A 360 21.78 14.40 3.69
CA VAL A 360 22.41 15.23 2.65
C VAL A 360 23.62 15.93 3.23
N LEU A 361 24.83 15.61 2.72
CA LEU A 361 26.08 16.24 3.12
C LEU A 361 26.30 17.58 2.44
N ARG A 362 25.99 17.63 1.14
CA ARG A 362 26.16 18.84 0.33
C ARG A 362 25.38 18.76 -0.97
N ARG A 363 24.98 19.90 -1.47
CA ARG A 363 24.45 20.09 -2.84
C ARG A 363 25.61 20.53 -3.75
N THR A 364 25.54 20.11 -5.00
CA THR A 364 26.46 20.52 -6.06
C THR A 364 25.65 20.81 -7.34
N PRO A 365 26.17 21.53 -8.33
CA PRO A 365 25.49 21.71 -9.61
C PRO A 365 25.11 20.38 -10.31
N ALA A 366 25.87 19.32 -10.02
CA ALA A 366 25.62 17.97 -10.57
C ALA A 366 24.70 17.12 -9.69
N GLY A 367 23.98 17.70 -8.70
CA GLY A 367 23.09 17.00 -7.79
C GLY A 367 23.46 17.08 -6.33
N ALA A 368 23.13 16.09 -5.51
CA ALA A 368 23.41 16.07 -4.07
C ALA A 368 24.25 14.85 -3.68
N VAL A 369 25.05 14.99 -2.63
CA VAL A 369 25.81 13.89 -2.02
C VAL A 369 25.16 13.56 -0.69
N VAL A 370 24.78 12.30 -0.51
CA VAL A 370 24.12 11.74 0.67
C VAL A 370 25.07 10.78 1.37
N ARG A 371 25.17 10.85 2.69
CA ARG A 371 25.78 9.80 3.53
C ARG A 371 24.70 8.87 4.02
N ILE A 372 24.88 7.58 3.81
CA ILE A 372 23.96 6.55 4.30
C ILE A 372 24.19 6.35 5.80
N ASP A 373 23.16 6.51 6.59
CA ASP A 373 23.14 6.31 8.04
C ASP A 373 22.24 5.14 8.48
N ARG A 374 21.38 4.64 7.58
CA ARG A 374 20.52 3.51 7.83
C ARG A 374 20.52 2.54 6.64
N ALA A 375 20.85 1.29 6.92
CA ALA A 375 20.74 0.15 6.01
C ALA A 375 20.71 -1.14 6.84
N ALA A 376 20.26 -2.25 6.27
CA ALA A 376 20.34 -3.56 6.92
C ALA A 376 21.80 -3.93 7.24
N PRO A 377 22.09 -4.70 8.32
CA PRO A 377 23.47 -5.05 8.74
C PRO A 377 24.33 -5.66 7.62
N GLY A 378 23.70 -6.41 6.70
CA GLY A 378 24.38 -6.98 5.52
C GLY A 378 24.45 -6.04 4.31
N GLY A 379 24.02 -4.79 4.45
CA GLY A 379 23.82 -3.83 3.36
C GLY A 379 22.47 -4.02 2.65
N ALA A 380 21.99 -2.97 2.03
CA ALA A 380 20.77 -2.92 1.27
C ALA A 380 21.03 -2.66 -0.22
N TRP A 381 20.14 -3.13 -1.10
CA TRP A 381 20.26 -2.94 -2.53
C TRP A 381 19.33 -1.83 -3.00
N LEU A 382 19.90 -0.74 -3.48
CA LEU A 382 19.20 0.35 -4.15
C LEU A 382 19.09 0.02 -5.65
N ARG A 383 17.88 0.15 -6.21
CA ARG A 383 17.54 -0.15 -7.60
C ARG A 383 16.91 1.08 -8.26
N GLY A 384 16.69 1.02 -9.55
CA GLY A 384 15.80 1.94 -10.25
C GLY A 384 14.34 1.75 -9.82
N ASP A 385 13.53 2.78 -9.99
CA ASP A 385 12.10 2.83 -9.72
C ASP A 385 11.68 2.57 -8.26
N GLN A 386 12.57 2.86 -7.30
CA GLN A 386 12.25 2.86 -5.87
C GLN A 386 11.86 4.26 -5.39
N GLY A 387 10.87 4.35 -4.50
CA GLY A 387 10.41 5.61 -3.93
C GLY A 387 11.50 6.34 -3.17
N ILE A 388 11.48 7.67 -3.24
CA ILE A 388 12.32 8.58 -2.46
C ILE A 388 11.40 9.47 -1.63
N ASN A 389 11.59 9.49 -0.30
CA ASN A 389 10.91 10.41 0.61
C ASN A 389 11.92 11.42 1.16
N LEU A 390 11.47 12.66 1.30
CA LEU A 390 12.26 13.83 1.71
C LEU A 390 11.48 14.63 2.78
N PRO A 391 11.37 14.12 4.01
CA PRO A 391 10.46 14.65 5.05
C PRO A 391 10.79 16.08 5.49
N ASP A 392 12.04 16.51 5.33
CA ASP A 392 12.50 17.83 5.76
C ASP A 392 12.49 18.87 4.62
N THR A 393 12.23 18.43 3.37
CA THR A 393 12.32 19.27 2.17
C THR A 393 10.93 19.65 1.65
N ASP A 394 10.63 20.94 1.56
CA ASP A 394 9.48 21.40 0.78
C ASP A 394 9.76 21.26 -0.72
N LEU A 395 9.19 20.25 -1.33
CA LEU A 395 9.43 19.95 -2.74
C LEU A 395 8.81 20.99 -3.69
N GLY A 396 7.83 21.76 -3.24
CA GLY A 396 7.10 22.75 -4.05
C GLY A 396 6.45 22.15 -5.29
N LEU A 397 6.13 20.86 -5.23
CA LEU A 397 5.48 20.14 -6.31
C LEU A 397 3.94 20.23 -6.16
N PRO A 398 3.19 20.48 -7.25
CA PRO A 398 1.74 20.42 -7.20
C PRO A 398 1.28 18.99 -6.87
N ALA A 399 0.28 18.86 -6.02
CA ALA A 399 -0.32 17.55 -5.70
C ALA A 399 -0.99 16.94 -6.96
N LEU A 400 -1.58 17.77 -7.83
CA LEU A 400 -2.18 17.35 -9.09
C LEU A 400 -1.17 17.49 -10.24
N THR A 401 -0.56 16.39 -10.63
CA THR A 401 0.44 16.36 -11.71
C THR A 401 -0.19 16.51 -13.12
N ALA A 402 0.64 16.75 -14.14
CA ALA A 402 0.17 16.77 -15.53
C ALA A 402 -0.40 15.40 -15.97
N GLU A 403 0.19 14.30 -15.53
CA GLU A 403 -0.30 12.94 -15.76
C GLU A 403 -1.65 12.70 -15.09
N ASP A 404 -1.80 13.14 -13.83
CA ASP A 404 -3.07 13.06 -13.12
C ASP A 404 -4.17 13.85 -13.83
N ARG A 405 -3.86 15.05 -14.34
CA ARG A 405 -4.82 15.86 -15.13
C ARG A 405 -5.23 15.16 -16.42
N ALA A 406 -4.31 14.47 -17.10
CA ALA A 406 -4.61 13.69 -18.30
C ALA A 406 -5.53 12.48 -17.99
N ASN A 407 -5.35 11.84 -16.84
CA ASN A 407 -6.14 10.70 -16.41
C ASN A 407 -7.49 11.10 -15.77
N LEU A 408 -7.61 12.35 -15.32
CA LEU A 408 -8.74 12.80 -14.48
C LEU A 408 -10.09 12.70 -15.21
N ALA A 409 -10.14 12.93 -16.53
CA ALA A 409 -11.37 12.77 -17.29
C ALA A 409 -11.89 11.32 -17.22
N PHE A 410 -11.01 10.33 -17.43
CA PHE A 410 -11.37 8.92 -17.30
C PHE A 410 -11.83 8.58 -15.86
N VAL A 411 -11.11 9.09 -14.86
CA VAL A 411 -11.45 8.87 -13.44
C VAL A 411 -12.82 9.45 -13.12
N ALA A 412 -13.10 10.68 -13.55
CA ALA A 412 -14.37 11.38 -13.29
C ALA A 412 -15.58 10.64 -13.89
N ASP A 413 -15.43 10.07 -15.10
CA ASP A 413 -16.50 9.34 -15.79
C ASP A 413 -16.77 7.94 -15.21
N HIS A 414 -15.84 7.36 -14.48
CA HIS A 414 -15.88 5.94 -14.14
C HIS A 414 -15.85 5.63 -12.64
N ALA A 415 -15.33 6.52 -11.80
CA ALA A 415 -15.19 6.33 -10.37
C ALA A 415 -16.37 6.92 -9.58
N ASP A 416 -16.63 6.37 -8.40
CA ASP A 416 -17.47 6.97 -7.36
C ASP A 416 -16.67 7.94 -6.47
N LEU A 417 -15.35 7.69 -6.36
CA LEU A 417 -14.41 8.48 -5.56
C LEU A 417 -13.07 8.62 -6.30
N VAL A 418 -12.45 9.78 -6.16
CA VAL A 418 -11.08 10.01 -6.61
C VAL A 418 -10.14 10.13 -5.41
N GLY A 419 -9.11 9.28 -5.36
CA GLY A 419 -8.04 9.37 -4.37
C GLY A 419 -7.03 10.44 -4.75
N TYR A 420 -6.85 11.44 -3.89
CA TYR A 420 -5.93 12.55 -4.12
C TYR A 420 -4.63 12.31 -3.35
N SER A 421 -3.64 11.78 -4.05
CA SER A 421 -2.33 11.46 -3.48
C SER A 421 -1.51 12.72 -3.19
N PHE A 422 -0.72 12.68 -2.13
CA PHE A 422 0.21 13.73 -1.73
C PHE A 422 -0.42 15.11 -1.52
N VAL A 423 -1.65 15.16 -1.00
CA VAL A 423 -2.23 16.42 -0.50
C VAL A 423 -1.34 16.97 0.59
N GLN A 424 -0.93 18.24 0.52
CA GLN A 424 0.02 18.87 1.45
C GLN A 424 -0.48 20.21 2.03
N SER A 425 -1.45 20.83 1.37
CA SER A 425 -1.94 22.15 1.73
C SER A 425 -3.45 22.27 1.57
N PRO A 426 -4.10 23.23 2.28
CA PRO A 426 -5.53 23.47 2.10
C PRO A 426 -5.91 23.95 0.70
N THR A 427 -4.96 24.47 -0.10
CA THR A 427 -5.18 24.95 -1.47
C THR A 427 -5.26 23.82 -2.50
N ASP A 428 -4.71 22.65 -2.18
CA ASP A 428 -4.76 21.48 -3.09
C ASP A 428 -6.21 21.00 -3.28
N VAL A 429 -7.04 21.10 -2.23
CA VAL A 429 -8.41 20.58 -2.26
C VAL A 429 -9.31 21.32 -3.26
N PRO A 430 -9.41 22.66 -3.26
CA PRO A 430 -10.17 23.39 -4.28
C PRO A 430 -9.56 23.20 -5.68
N GLU A 431 -8.24 23.05 -5.82
CA GLU A 431 -7.61 22.80 -7.14
C GLU A 431 -8.19 21.56 -7.83
N LEU A 432 -8.28 20.44 -7.09
CA LEU A 432 -8.89 19.22 -7.63
C LEU A 432 -10.40 19.39 -7.84
N ARG A 433 -11.11 20.03 -6.90
CA ARG A 433 -12.56 20.27 -7.02
C ARG A 433 -12.90 21.10 -8.28
N ASP A 434 -12.14 22.15 -8.54
CA ASP A 434 -12.31 22.97 -9.73
C ASP A 434 -11.99 22.20 -11.01
N ALA A 435 -10.99 21.32 -10.98
CA ALA A 435 -10.67 20.45 -12.12
C ALA A 435 -11.82 19.46 -12.40
N LEU A 436 -12.41 18.85 -11.37
CA LEU A 436 -13.58 17.98 -11.49
C LEU A 436 -14.83 18.74 -11.97
N ALA A 437 -15.04 19.95 -11.48
CA ALA A 437 -16.16 20.79 -11.90
C ALA A 437 -16.07 21.16 -13.38
N ARG A 438 -14.88 21.47 -13.90
CA ARG A 438 -14.65 21.70 -15.33
C ARG A 438 -14.94 20.48 -16.21
N LEU A 439 -14.83 19.28 -15.65
CA LEU A 439 -15.19 18.02 -16.32
C LEU A 439 -16.66 17.64 -16.16
N GLY A 440 -17.47 18.47 -15.47
CA GLY A 440 -18.90 18.21 -15.24
C GLY A 440 -19.21 17.33 -14.03
N HIS A 441 -18.23 17.04 -13.16
CA HIS A 441 -18.38 16.19 -11.98
C HIS A 441 -18.10 16.91 -10.65
N PRO A 442 -18.78 18.04 -10.34
CA PRO A 442 -18.52 18.85 -9.15
C PRO A 442 -18.76 18.12 -7.81
N ASP A 443 -19.57 17.06 -7.81
CA ASP A 443 -19.98 16.32 -6.62
C ASP A 443 -19.27 14.96 -6.46
N LEU A 444 -18.28 14.64 -7.31
CA LEU A 444 -17.51 13.41 -7.17
C LEU A 444 -16.80 13.37 -5.81
N GLY A 445 -16.88 12.24 -5.10
CA GLY A 445 -16.23 12.08 -3.81
C GLY A 445 -14.70 12.19 -3.91
N ILE A 446 -14.06 12.92 -2.99
CA ILE A 446 -12.60 13.04 -2.93
C ILE A 446 -12.10 12.30 -1.68
N VAL A 447 -11.07 11.47 -1.82
CA VAL A 447 -10.34 10.87 -0.71
C VAL A 447 -9.00 11.60 -0.55
N LEU A 448 -8.87 12.38 0.51
CA LEU A 448 -7.65 13.13 0.85
C LEU A 448 -6.64 12.17 1.48
N LYS A 449 -5.53 11.91 0.80
CA LYS A 449 -4.52 10.96 1.28
C LYS A 449 -3.43 11.68 2.06
N ILE A 450 -3.37 11.39 3.35
CA ILE A 450 -2.36 11.95 4.27
C ILE A 450 -1.15 11.02 4.26
N GLU A 451 -0.14 11.42 3.50
CA GLU A 451 1.04 10.62 3.16
C GLU A 451 2.34 11.26 3.63
N THR A 452 2.34 12.57 3.93
CA THR A 452 3.53 13.34 4.27
C THR A 452 3.40 14.01 5.63
N ARG A 453 4.55 14.30 6.25
CA ARG A 453 4.61 15.10 7.49
C ARG A 453 3.93 16.46 7.29
N ARG A 454 4.17 17.12 6.16
CA ARG A 454 3.56 18.41 5.84
C ARG A 454 2.04 18.35 5.78
N ALA A 455 1.47 17.29 5.19
CA ALA A 455 0.02 17.07 5.17
C ALA A 455 -0.54 16.96 6.60
N PHE A 456 0.15 16.24 7.47
CA PHE A 456 -0.24 16.11 8.87
C PHE A 456 -0.14 17.45 9.63
N ASP A 457 0.94 18.20 9.44
CA ASP A 457 1.13 19.51 10.09
C ASP A 457 0.03 20.53 9.67
N HIS A 458 -0.48 20.44 8.44
CA HIS A 458 -1.56 21.28 7.92
C HIS A 458 -2.96 20.63 7.98
N LEU A 459 -3.10 19.46 8.61
CA LEU A 459 -4.32 18.67 8.55
C LEU A 459 -5.59 19.42 8.95
N PRO A 460 -5.64 20.22 10.04
CA PRO A 460 -6.85 20.97 10.38
C PRO A 460 -7.33 21.90 9.26
N ALA A 461 -6.40 22.59 8.60
CA ALA A 461 -6.74 23.50 7.49
C ALA A 461 -7.17 22.72 6.23
N ILE A 462 -6.56 21.58 5.96
CA ILE A 462 -6.94 20.67 4.87
C ILE A 462 -8.37 20.15 5.09
N LEU A 463 -8.70 19.72 6.32
CA LEU A 463 -10.06 19.24 6.65
C LEU A 463 -11.11 20.34 6.50
N LEU A 464 -10.82 21.56 6.95
CA LEU A 464 -11.71 22.71 6.75
C LEU A 464 -11.91 23.02 5.25
N SER A 465 -10.84 22.98 4.47
CA SER A 465 -10.94 23.14 3.01
C SER A 465 -11.77 22.02 2.39
N GLY A 466 -11.59 20.78 2.84
CA GLY A 466 -12.37 19.61 2.42
C GLY A 466 -13.87 19.76 2.72
N LEU A 467 -14.22 20.24 3.92
CA LEU A 467 -15.61 20.48 4.32
C LEU A 467 -16.31 21.54 3.44
N ARG A 468 -15.57 22.52 2.91
CA ARG A 468 -16.10 23.51 1.96
C ARG A 468 -16.24 22.94 0.56
N ALA A 469 -15.31 22.07 0.17
CA ALA A 469 -15.23 21.54 -1.20
C ALA A 469 -16.30 20.48 -1.51
N GLY A 470 -17.05 19.97 -0.53
CA GLY A 470 -18.12 18.98 -0.74
C GLY A 470 -17.83 17.59 -0.16
N PRO A 471 -18.22 16.50 -0.82
CA PRO A 471 -18.08 15.15 -0.25
C PRO A 471 -16.61 14.70 -0.24
N VAL A 472 -16.04 14.60 0.98
CA VAL A 472 -14.66 14.18 1.19
C VAL A 472 -14.54 13.09 2.26
N ALA A 473 -13.54 12.24 2.10
CA ALA A 473 -13.04 11.28 3.08
C ALA A 473 -11.52 11.47 3.25
N VAL A 474 -10.94 10.89 4.28
CA VAL A 474 -9.51 10.99 4.58
C VAL A 474 -8.91 9.59 4.58
N MET A 475 -7.79 9.37 3.88
CA MET A 475 -7.03 8.12 3.95
C MET A 475 -5.76 8.31 4.77
N VAL A 476 -5.61 7.52 5.82
CA VAL A 476 -4.37 7.42 6.59
C VAL A 476 -3.43 6.48 5.82
N ALA A 477 -2.60 7.03 4.95
CA ALA A 477 -1.73 6.29 4.06
C ALA A 477 -0.40 5.93 4.78
N ARG A 478 -0.48 4.97 5.70
CA ARG A 478 0.55 4.65 6.69
C ARG A 478 1.90 4.26 6.11
N GLY A 479 1.94 3.68 4.90
CA GLY A 479 3.18 3.27 4.25
C GLY A 479 4.16 4.43 4.03
N ASP A 480 3.72 5.48 3.35
CA ASP A 480 4.53 6.70 3.14
C ASP A 480 4.60 7.54 4.42
N LEU A 481 3.48 7.69 5.14
CA LEU A 481 3.41 8.49 6.36
C LEU A 481 4.40 8.02 7.43
N ALA A 482 4.60 6.69 7.63
CA ALA A 482 5.55 6.15 8.59
C ALA A 482 7.01 6.56 8.29
N VAL A 483 7.36 6.69 7.01
CA VAL A 483 8.68 7.12 6.57
C VAL A 483 8.86 8.63 6.79
N GLU A 484 7.79 9.39 6.61
CA GLU A 484 7.78 10.85 6.70
C GLU A 484 7.81 11.36 8.16
N VAL A 485 7.03 10.73 9.05
CA VAL A 485 6.94 11.18 10.46
C VAL A 485 7.87 10.42 11.41
N GLY A 486 8.45 9.32 10.95
CA GLY A 486 9.21 8.37 11.77
C GLY A 486 8.32 7.25 12.33
N PHE A 487 8.86 6.02 12.36
CA PHE A 487 8.09 4.83 12.78
C PHE A 487 7.60 4.92 14.22
N GLU A 488 8.39 5.54 15.11
CA GLU A 488 8.06 5.71 16.52
C GLU A 488 6.84 6.62 16.72
N ARG A 489 6.68 7.62 15.85
CA ARG A 489 5.58 8.58 15.91
C ARG A 489 4.32 8.13 15.17
N LEU A 490 4.41 7.11 14.33
CA LEU A 490 3.28 6.70 13.49
C LEU A 490 2.02 6.42 14.31
N SER A 491 2.16 5.76 15.48
CA SER A 491 1.01 5.41 16.32
C SER A 491 0.28 6.65 16.85
N GLU A 492 1.00 7.68 17.31
CA GLU A 492 0.38 8.93 17.76
C GLU A 492 -0.27 9.69 16.60
N VAL A 493 0.43 9.80 15.46
CA VAL A 493 -0.03 10.55 14.29
C VAL A 493 -1.32 9.95 13.71
N GLN A 494 -1.39 8.64 13.56
CA GLN A 494 -2.60 7.98 13.06
C GLN A 494 -3.80 8.16 14.01
N GLU A 495 -3.56 8.18 15.34
CA GLU A 495 -4.59 8.48 16.34
C GLU A 495 -5.11 9.91 16.20
N GLU A 496 -4.21 10.88 16.08
CA GLU A 496 -4.60 12.29 15.91
C GLU A 496 -5.38 12.53 14.62
N ILE A 497 -5.01 11.87 13.52
CA ILE A 497 -5.78 11.93 12.27
C ILE A 497 -7.19 11.39 12.48
N LEU A 498 -7.37 10.23 13.13
CA LEU A 498 -8.70 9.70 13.43
C LEU A 498 -9.53 10.63 14.30
N TRP A 499 -8.93 11.26 15.33
CA TRP A 499 -9.64 12.21 16.19
C TRP A 499 -10.08 13.46 15.44
N LEU A 500 -9.23 14.00 14.60
CA LEU A 500 -9.55 15.19 13.78
C LEU A 500 -10.63 14.86 12.74
N CYS A 501 -10.58 13.68 12.13
CA CYS A 501 -11.64 13.21 11.24
C CYS A 501 -12.98 13.04 11.95
N GLU A 502 -12.99 12.48 13.16
CA GLU A 502 -14.21 12.36 13.98
C GLU A 502 -14.75 13.73 14.37
N ALA A 503 -13.89 14.67 14.77
CA ALA A 503 -14.27 16.04 15.09
C ALA A 503 -14.85 16.81 13.89
N ALA A 504 -14.39 16.51 12.69
CA ALA A 504 -14.89 17.05 11.44
C ALA A 504 -16.07 16.24 10.86
N HIS A 505 -16.47 15.14 11.49
CA HIS A 505 -17.43 14.15 10.97
C HIS A 505 -17.10 13.69 9.55
N LEU A 506 -15.81 13.52 9.23
CA LEU A 506 -15.32 13.01 7.95
C LEU A 506 -14.96 11.53 8.06
N PRO A 507 -15.37 10.70 7.10
CA PRO A 507 -14.99 9.28 7.09
C PRO A 507 -13.49 9.12 6.94
N ALA A 508 -12.90 8.22 7.75
CA ALA A 508 -11.52 7.83 7.68
C ALA A 508 -11.35 6.45 7.02
N ILE A 509 -10.27 6.28 6.25
CA ILE A 509 -9.87 5.02 5.63
C ILE A 509 -8.53 4.61 6.23
N TRP A 510 -8.50 3.47 6.91
CA TRP A 510 -7.30 2.86 7.48
C TRP A 510 -6.57 2.07 6.39
N ALA A 511 -5.44 2.59 5.91
CA ALA A 511 -4.82 2.10 4.69
C ALA A 511 -3.39 1.62 4.89
N THR A 512 -2.94 0.80 3.94
CA THR A 512 -1.61 0.19 3.78
C THR A 512 -1.22 -0.81 4.87
N GLU A 513 -0.53 -1.88 4.47
CA GLU A 513 0.08 -2.91 5.33
C GLU A 513 -0.90 -3.66 6.28
N VAL A 514 -2.21 -3.62 6.00
CA VAL A 514 -3.20 -4.38 6.76
C VAL A 514 -3.21 -5.83 6.26
N LEU A 515 -2.94 -6.79 7.15
CA LEU A 515 -2.86 -8.23 6.86
C LEU A 515 -1.96 -8.55 5.63
N GLU A 516 -0.86 -7.83 5.48
CA GLU A 516 0.02 -7.91 4.31
C GLU A 516 0.67 -9.30 4.17
N SER A 517 1.15 -9.91 5.27
CA SER A 517 1.73 -11.26 5.25
C SER A 517 0.68 -12.30 4.91
N LEU A 518 -0.54 -12.17 5.45
CA LEU A 518 -1.66 -13.04 5.07
C LEU A 518 -1.96 -12.93 3.57
N SER A 519 -2.05 -11.71 3.04
CA SER A 519 -2.35 -11.48 1.63
C SER A 519 -1.27 -12.06 0.69
N ARG A 520 0.00 -11.97 1.07
CA ARG A 520 1.13 -12.44 0.25
C ARG A 520 1.45 -13.91 0.40
N SER A 521 1.45 -14.44 1.62
CA SER A 521 1.95 -15.78 1.94
C SER A 521 0.91 -16.75 2.48
N GLY A 522 -0.32 -16.29 2.74
CA GLY A 522 -1.38 -17.11 3.32
C GLY A 522 -1.28 -17.31 4.84
N VAL A 523 -0.28 -16.70 5.51
CA VAL A 523 -0.07 -16.84 6.96
C VAL A 523 -0.01 -15.45 7.61
N PRO A 524 -0.95 -15.11 8.52
CA PRO A 524 -0.94 -13.83 9.21
C PRO A 524 0.07 -13.80 10.36
N SER A 525 0.64 -12.64 10.65
CA SER A 525 1.32 -12.38 11.91
C SER A 525 0.32 -11.92 12.99
N ARG A 526 0.68 -12.09 14.27
CA ARG A 526 -0.15 -11.60 15.39
C ARG A 526 -0.26 -10.07 15.38
N ALA A 527 0.79 -9.37 15.01
CA ALA A 527 0.82 -7.91 14.90
C ALA A 527 -0.18 -7.41 13.86
N GLU A 528 -0.25 -8.04 12.67
CA GLU A 528 -1.20 -7.68 11.63
C GLU A 528 -2.66 -7.90 12.03
N VAL A 529 -2.95 -8.94 12.80
CA VAL A 529 -4.31 -9.19 13.32
C VAL A 529 -4.72 -8.10 14.31
N THR A 530 -3.79 -7.65 15.17
CA THR A 530 -4.02 -6.54 16.10
C THR A 530 -4.23 -5.23 15.35
N ASP A 531 -3.42 -4.95 14.32
CA ASP A 531 -3.56 -3.77 13.47
C ASP A 531 -4.91 -3.77 12.71
N ALA A 532 -5.31 -4.91 12.16
CA ALA A 532 -6.61 -5.05 11.50
C ALA A 532 -7.78 -4.78 12.47
N ALA A 533 -7.65 -5.20 13.73
CA ALA A 533 -8.63 -4.92 14.78
C ALA A 533 -8.70 -3.42 15.12
N MET A 534 -7.56 -2.70 15.13
CA MET A 534 -7.51 -1.24 15.30
C MET A 534 -8.20 -0.50 14.16
N GLY A 535 -8.18 -1.07 12.96
CA GLY A 535 -8.86 -0.52 11.78
C GLY A 535 -10.38 -0.37 11.92
N GLU A 536 -11.03 -1.08 12.87
CA GLU A 536 -12.45 -0.92 13.19
C GLU A 536 -12.81 0.53 13.61
N ARG A 537 -11.84 1.29 14.08
CA ARG A 537 -12.03 2.69 14.48
C ARG A 537 -12.21 3.64 13.29
N ALA A 538 -11.88 3.23 12.09
CA ALA A 538 -12.13 3.93 10.84
C ALA A 538 -13.44 3.47 10.19
N GLU A 539 -13.97 4.23 9.23
CA GLU A 539 -15.17 3.87 8.46
C GLU A 539 -14.88 2.88 7.34
N CYS A 540 -13.59 2.72 6.99
CA CYS A 540 -13.13 1.77 5.97
C CYS A 540 -11.72 1.26 6.28
N VAL A 541 -11.44 0.00 5.95
CA VAL A 541 -10.11 -0.60 6.01
C VAL A 541 -9.70 -1.05 4.61
N MET A 542 -8.50 -0.66 4.17
CA MET A 542 -7.99 -0.99 2.84
C MET A 542 -7.01 -2.16 2.89
N LEU A 543 -7.22 -3.13 2.00
CA LEU A 543 -6.30 -4.23 1.73
C LEU A 543 -5.51 -4.00 0.43
N ASN A 544 -4.23 -4.36 0.46
CA ASN A 544 -3.39 -4.42 -0.71
C ASN A 544 -3.61 -5.72 -1.50
N LYS A 545 -3.14 -5.75 -2.76
CA LYS A 545 -3.14 -6.94 -3.62
C LYS A 545 -2.20 -8.03 -3.09
N GLY A 546 -2.56 -9.30 -3.29
CA GLY A 546 -1.76 -10.45 -2.91
C GLY A 546 -2.34 -11.77 -3.42
N ALA A 547 -1.56 -12.86 -3.36
CA ALA A 547 -1.96 -14.17 -3.86
C ALA A 547 -3.14 -14.79 -3.07
N TYR A 548 -3.30 -14.43 -1.79
CA TYR A 548 -4.34 -14.93 -0.88
C TYR A 548 -5.38 -13.87 -0.54
N LEU A 549 -5.72 -13.02 -1.53
CA LEU A 549 -6.55 -11.83 -1.32
C LEU A 549 -7.98 -12.17 -0.87
N VAL A 550 -8.60 -13.23 -1.42
CA VAL A 550 -9.97 -13.65 -1.07
C VAL A 550 -10.05 -14.12 0.39
N GLU A 551 -9.07 -14.92 0.82
CA GLU A 551 -8.91 -15.38 2.20
C GLU A 551 -8.69 -14.21 3.15
N THR A 552 -7.89 -13.24 2.73
CA THR A 552 -7.57 -12.03 3.52
C THR A 552 -8.82 -11.16 3.71
N VAL A 553 -9.65 -10.97 2.68
CA VAL A 553 -10.94 -10.25 2.80
C VAL A 553 -11.85 -10.95 3.80
N ARG A 554 -11.99 -12.29 3.73
CA ARG A 554 -12.81 -13.08 4.66
C ARG A 554 -12.31 -12.99 6.11
N ALA A 555 -10.99 -13.04 6.29
CA ALA A 555 -10.35 -12.90 7.60
C ALA A 555 -10.61 -11.51 8.19
N LEU A 556 -10.42 -10.45 7.40
CA LEU A 556 -10.71 -9.08 7.82
C LEU A 556 -12.19 -8.89 8.17
N ASP A 557 -13.12 -9.37 7.34
CA ASP A 557 -14.56 -9.32 7.62
C ASP A 557 -14.89 -9.98 8.98
N SER A 558 -14.28 -11.14 9.25
CA SER A 558 -14.46 -11.84 10.53
C SER A 558 -13.89 -11.07 11.72
N ILE A 559 -12.71 -10.46 11.58
CA ILE A 559 -12.07 -9.65 12.63
C ILE A 559 -12.94 -8.43 12.94
N LEU A 560 -13.33 -7.66 11.92
CA LEU A 560 -14.12 -6.45 12.09
C LEU A 560 -15.49 -6.72 12.72
N ARG A 561 -16.18 -7.79 12.33
CA ARG A 561 -17.47 -8.21 12.95
C ARG A 561 -17.31 -8.56 14.43
N ARG A 562 -16.20 -9.17 14.81
CA ARG A 562 -15.93 -9.50 16.21
C ARG A 562 -15.64 -8.22 17.00
N MET A 563 -14.86 -7.32 16.43
CA MET A 563 -14.50 -6.06 17.09
C MET A 563 -15.69 -5.13 17.25
N GLU A 564 -16.60 -5.05 16.27
CA GLU A 564 -17.84 -4.26 16.36
C GLU A 564 -18.67 -4.54 17.62
N ALA A 565 -18.65 -5.80 18.09
CA ALA A 565 -19.35 -6.19 19.31
C ALA A 565 -18.63 -5.78 20.60
N HIS A 566 -17.33 -5.47 20.51
CA HIS A 566 -16.49 -5.11 21.67
C HIS A 566 -16.33 -3.62 21.86
N GLN A 567 -16.29 -2.85 20.78
CA GLN A 567 -16.03 -1.42 20.82
C GLN A 567 -16.79 -0.67 19.71
N ALA A 568 -16.96 0.63 19.90
CA ALA A 568 -17.36 1.57 18.85
C ALA A 568 -16.40 2.73 18.94
N LYS A 569 -15.57 2.94 17.94
CA LYS A 569 -14.50 3.92 17.98
C LYS A 569 -13.58 3.68 19.19
N LYS A 570 -13.40 4.65 20.07
CA LYS A 570 -12.64 4.54 21.32
C LYS A 570 -13.45 4.01 22.50
N SER A 571 -14.76 3.79 22.33
CA SER A 571 -15.65 3.45 23.44
C SER A 571 -15.84 1.95 23.54
N ALA A 572 -15.43 1.36 24.67
CA ALA A 572 -15.76 -0.01 24.97
C ALA A 572 -17.27 -0.21 25.06
N ARG A 573 -17.80 -1.22 24.41
CA ARG A 573 -19.19 -1.65 24.56
C ARG A 573 -19.26 -2.73 25.63
N LEU A 574 -20.13 -2.51 26.62
CA LEU A 574 -20.35 -3.45 27.71
C LEU A 574 -21.25 -4.60 27.23
N ARG A 575 -20.73 -5.42 26.31
CA ARG A 575 -21.46 -6.61 25.89
C ARG A 575 -21.34 -7.71 26.96
N HIS A 576 -22.27 -8.62 26.93
CA HIS A 576 -22.23 -9.84 27.75
C HIS A 576 -20.89 -10.61 27.56
N LEU A 577 -20.23 -10.92 28.66
CA LEU A 577 -18.97 -11.67 28.70
C LEU A 577 -19.24 -13.14 29.04
N ARG A 578 -18.97 -14.06 28.11
CA ARG A 578 -19.13 -15.50 28.33
C ARG A 578 -18.33 -16.04 29.52
N VAL A 579 -17.17 -15.45 29.79
CA VAL A 579 -16.34 -15.84 30.94
C VAL A 579 -16.98 -15.44 32.26
N ALA A 580 -17.64 -14.27 32.33
CA ALA A 580 -18.38 -13.84 33.52
C ALA A 580 -19.61 -14.71 33.74
N GLU A 581 -20.37 -15.00 32.68
CA GLU A 581 -21.52 -15.91 32.73
C GLU A 581 -21.09 -17.29 33.24
N ARG A 582 -20.06 -17.88 32.65
CA ARG A 582 -19.53 -19.18 33.06
C ARG A 582 -19.10 -19.17 34.52
N PHE A 583 -18.38 -18.15 34.97
CA PHE A 583 -17.95 -18.01 36.36
C PHE A 583 -19.16 -17.92 37.31
N LEU A 584 -20.17 -17.11 36.97
CA LEU A 584 -21.38 -16.96 37.82
C LEU A 584 -22.17 -18.27 37.90
N VAL A 585 -22.31 -19.00 36.78
CA VAL A 585 -22.94 -20.32 36.78
C VAL A 585 -22.17 -21.33 37.62
N GLU A 586 -20.84 -21.36 37.49
CA GLU A 586 -19.96 -22.23 38.30
C GLU A 586 -20.03 -21.93 39.81
N GLN A 587 -20.30 -20.66 40.18
CA GLN A 587 -20.51 -20.23 41.57
C GLN A 587 -21.97 -20.36 42.05
N GLY A 588 -22.89 -20.84 41.21
CA GLY A 588 -24.31 -20.94 41.56
C GLY A 588 -25.02 -19.59 41.65
N LEU A 589 -24.45 -18.51 41.11
CA LEU A 589 -24.98 -17.14 41.13
C LEU A 589 -25.69 -16.73 39.85
N GLY A 590 -25.86 -17.62 38.87
CA GLY A 590 -26.49 -17.34 37.58
C GLY A 590 -27.20 -18.55 37.02
N GLU A 591 -28.29 -18.32 36.23
CA GLU A 591 -28.89 -19.39 35.46
C GLU A 591 -28.03 -19.75 34.24
N PRO A 592 -27.96 -21.05 33.85
CA PRO A 592 -27.26 -21.44 32.64
C PRO A 592 -27.95 -20.81 31.41
N PRO A 593 -27.17 -20.26 30.44
CA PRO A 593 -27.73 -19.61 29.27
C PRO A 593 -28.60 -20.59 28.49
N ALA A 594 -29.76 -20.14 28.01
CA ALA A 594 -30.60 -20.90 27.09
C ALA A 594 -29.75 -21.37 25.90
N ARG A 595 -29.66 -22.66 25.67
CA ARG A 595 -28.89 -23.23 24.55
C ARG A 595 -29.36 -22.60 23.25
N PRO A 596 -28.49 -21.95 22.46
CA PRO A 596 -28.88 -21.54 21.13
C PRO A 596 -29.27 -22.78 20.34
N SER A 597 -30.47 -22.77 19.74
CA SER A 597 -30.93 -23.85 18.87
C SER A 597 -29.83 -24.16 17.86
N ALA A 598 -29.34 -25.39 17.86
CA ALA A 598 -28.27 -25.85 17.00
C ALA A 598 -28.72 -25.71 15.53
N ARG A 599 -28.26 -24.61 14.89
CA ARG A 599 -28.23 -24.59 13.43
C ARG A 599 -27.21 -25.65 13.01
N ARG A 600 -27.74 -26.79 12.56
CA ARG A 600 -26.97 -27.88 11.98
C ARG A 600 -26.14 -27.31 10.84
N TRP A 601 -24.80 -27.30 11.02
CA TRP A 601 -23.88 -27.09 9.94
C TRP A 601 -24.00 -28.23 8.96
N PRO A 602 -24.19 -28.03 7.64
CA PRO A 602 -24.24 -29.11 6.68
C PRO A 602 -22.88 -29.84 6.69
N ALA A 603 -22.93 -31.15 6.88
CA ALA A 603 -21.76 -32.03 6.84
C ALA A 603 -21.08 -31.90 5.46
N ARG A 604 -19.78 -31.66 5.46
CA ARG A 604 -18.96 -31.72 4.24
C ARG A 604 -19.04 -33.16 3.67
N ARG A 605 -19.47 -33.28 2.43
CA ARG A 605 -19.30 -34.51 1.67
C ARG A 605 -17.81 -34.71 1.36
N PRO A 606 -17.26 -35.93 1.55
CA PRO A 606 -15.88 -36.21 1.11
C PRO A 606 -15.85 -36.21 -0.42
N HIS A 607 -14.90 -35.49 -0.98
CA HIS A 607 -14.58 -35.59 -2.40
C HIS A 607 -13.92 -36.97 -2.65
N ARG A 608 -14.52 -37.70 -3.59
CA ARG A 608 -13.84 -38.81 -4.28
C ARG A 608 -12.99 -38.26 -5.42
#